data_9fc80b7cc2c8f0635f3ac78b344d72d4
#
_entry.id   9fc80b7cc2c8f0635f3ac78b344d72d4
#
_cell.length_a   1.000
_cell.length_b   1.000
_cell.length_c   1.000
_cell.angle_alpha   90.00
_cell.angle_beta   90.00
_cell.angle_gamma   90.00
#
_symmetry.space_group_name_H-M   'P 1'
#
loop_
_entity.id
_entity.type
_entity.pdbx_description
1 polymer ?
#
loop_
_entity_poly.entity_id
_entity_poly.type
_entity_poly.pdbx_seq_one_letter_code
_entity_poly.pdbx_strand_id
1 'polypeptide(L)'
;MAARVVLDLKPWDHISSSLQQLHWLPIDERITYKLYVLIHNAAVGRALAYITDLFQPAVTTSSWSLFRAASRGDYIVPRTNRRFTDRAFSTAAPRVWNQLPTYLEMTQLTSAFHRGLKQDLF
;
A
#
# COMPACT_ATOMS: atom_id res chain seq x y z
N MET A 1 19.38 8.95 5.54
CA MET A 1 20.46 9.93 5.78
C MET A 1 20.68 10.92 4.64
N ALA A 2 20.31 10.59 3.41
CA ALA A 2 20.51 11.48 2.24
C ALA A 2 19.88 12.89 2.42
N ALA A 3 18.68 13.00 2.99
CA ALA A 3 18.03 14.30 3.21
C ALA A 3 18.86 15.25 4.11
N ARG A 4 19.58 14.71 5.10
CA ARG A 4 20.45 15.52 5.97
C ARG A 4 21.64 16.08 5.23
N VAL A 5 22.19 15.32 4.28
CA VAL A 5 23.31 15.75 3.44
C VAL A 5 22.87 16.83 2.45
N VAL A 6 21.70 16.65 1.83
CA VAL A 6 21.18 17.59 0.83
C VAL A 6 20.85 18.96 1.44
N LEU A 7 20.33 18.98 2.67
CA LEU A 7 19.91 20.21 3.37
C LEU A 7 20.90 20.68 4.43
N ASP A 8 22.08 20.06 4.51
CA ASP A 8 23.13 20.38 5.50
C ASP A 8 22.61 20.45 6.95
N LEU A 9 21.79 19.46 7.31
CA LEU A 9 21.14 19.40 8.62
C LEU A 9 22.08 18.82 9.69
N LYS A 10 22.01 19.37 10.88
CA LYS A 10 22.73 18.85 12.04
C LYS A 10 22.11 17.55 12.57
N PRO A 11 22.88 16.71 13.30
CA PRO A 11 22.37 15.43 13.83
C PRO A 11 21.11 15.53 14.70
N TRP A 12 20.90 16.64 15.37
CA TRP A 12 19.76 16.89 16.27
C TRP A 12 18.56 17.56 15.60
N ASP A 13 18.67 17.98 14.35
CA ASP A 13 17.56 18.62 13.65
C ASP A 13 16.47 17.59 13.29
N HIS A 14 15.21 18.02 13.43
CA HIS A 14 14.07 17.20 13.04
C HIS A 14 14.01 17.03 11.53
N ILE A 15 13.98 15.76 11.08
CA ILE A 15 14.04 15.43 9.66
C ILE A 15 12.68 15.56 8.95
N SER A 16 11.57 15.51 9.70
CA SER A 16 10.22 15.45 9.12
C SER A 16 9.89 16.66 8.24
N SER A 17 10.15 17.88 8.70
CA SER A 17 9.93 19.11 7.93
C SER A 17 10.82 19.17 6.69
N SER A 18 12.04 18.66 6.81
CA SER A 18 13.02 18.63 5.73
C SER A 18 12.63 17.64 4.63
N LEU A 19 12.06 16.50 4.99
CA LEU A 19 11.52 15.54 4.02
C LEU A 19 10.35 16.13 3.23
N GLN A 20 9.48 16.91 3.90
CA GLN A 20 8.40 17.62 3.24
C GLN A 20 8.92 18.66 2.23
N GLN A 21 9.95 19.43 2.58
CA GLN A 21 10.58 20.39 1.67
C GLN A 21 11.18 19.73 0.42
N LEU A 22 11.74 18.54 0.59
CA LEU A 22 12.29 17.75 -0.52
C LEU A 22 11.22 16.95 -1.28
N HIS A 23 9.96 17.03 -0.89
CA HIS A 23 8.88 16.16 -1.39
C HIS A 23 9.23 14.66 -1.29
N TRP A 24 9.97 14.28 -0.26
CA TRP A 24 10.33 12.90 0.03
C TRP A 24 9.39 12.33 1.08
N LEU A 25 8.83 11.18 0.77
CA LEU A 25 8.00 10.45 1.73
C LEU A 25 8.83 9.99 2.93
N PRO A 26 8.33 10.13 4.17
CA PRO A 26 8.87 9.45 5.33
C PRO A 26 8.99 7.94 5.12
N ILE A 27 9.78 7.25 5.95
CA ILE A 27 10.04 5.81 5.78
C ILE A 27 8.75 4.99 5.85
N ASP A 28 7.87 5.30 6.80
CA ASP A 28 6.62 4.58 7.00
C ASP A 28 5.70 4.70 5.78
N GLU A 29 5.57 5.89 5.23
CA GLU A 29 4.80 6.15 4.01
C GLU A 29 5.44 5.49 2.78
N ARG A 30 6.77 5.39 2.73
CA ARG A 30 7.45 4.65 1.66
C ARG A 30 7.15 3.17 1.70
N ILE A 31 7.13 2.57 2.88
CA ILE A 31 6.75 1.16 3.06
C ILE A 31 5.31 0.96 2.60
N THR A 32 4.41 1.80 3.06
CA THR A 32 3.00 1.78 2.68
C THR A 32 2.83 1.96 1.17
N TYR A 33 3.52 2.92 0.57
CA TYR A 33 3.53 3.13 -0.88
C TYR A 33 3.98 1.88 -1.65
N LYS A 34 5.04 1.22 -1.21
CA LYS A 34 5.52 -0.01 -1.84
C LYS A 34 4.51 -1.14 -1.75
N LEU A 35 3.84 -1.29 -0.61
CA LEU A 35 2.78 -2.28 -0.43
C LEU A 35 1.63 -2.03 -1.41
N TYR A 36 1.18 -0.79 -1.53
CA TYR A 36 0.14 -0.40 -2.48
C TYR A 36 0.52 -0.71 -3.93
N VAL A 37 1.73 -0.38 -4.33
CA VAL A 37 2.21 -0.63 -5.70
C VAL A 37 2.28 -2.12 -6.00
N LEU A 38 2.77 -2.92 -5.05
CA LEU A 38 2.87 -4.37 -5.22
C LEU A 38 1.50 -5.05 -5.36
N ILE A 39 0.55 -4.68 -4.50
CA ILE A 39 -0.79 -5.27 -4.57
C ILE A 39 -1.57 -4.75 -5.79
N HIS A 40 -1.37 -3.50 -6.19
CA HIS A 40 -1.94 -2.98 -7.44
C HIS A 40 -1.43 -3.75 -8.66
N ASN A 41 -0.14 -4.02 -8.74
CA ASN A 41 0.44 -4.83 -9.81
C ASN A 41 -0.13 -6.26 -9.83
N ALA A 42 -0.41 -6.83 -8.65
CA ALA A 42 -1.09 -8.12 -8.55
C ALA A 42 -2.53 -8.04 -9.06
N ALA A 43 -3.25 -6.97 -8.72
CA ALA A 43 -4.63 -6.76 -9.16
C ALA A 43 -4.77 -6.59 -10.68
N VAL A 44 -3.82 -5.90 -11.32
CA VAL A 44 -3.83 -5.69 -12.78
C VAL A 44 -3.12 -6.79 -13.58
N GLY A 45 -2.67 -7.87 -12.91
CA GLY A 45 -2.03 -9.02 -13.56
C GLY A 45 -0.59 -8.79 -14.00
N ARG A 46 0.10 -7.80 -13.45
CA ARG A 46 1.52 -7.50 -13.76
C ARG A 46 2.50 -8.11 -12.77
N ALA A 47 2.01 -8.66 -11.66
CA ALA A 47 2.86 -9.32 -10.67
C ALA A 47 3.17 -10.75 -11.07
N LEU A 48 4.25 -11.29 -10.49
CA LEU A 48 4.58 -12.71 -10.63
C LEU A 48 3.51 -13.58 -9.96
N ALA A 49 3.28 -14.78 -10.50
CA ALA A 49 2.21 -15.67 -10.04
C ALA A 49 2.26 -15.94 -8.53
N TYR A 50 3.45 -16.15 -7.96
CA TYR A 50 3.59 -16.43 -6.52
C TYR A 50 3.17 -15.24 -5.64
N ILE A 51 3.24 -14.01 -6.12
CA ILE A 51 2.74 -12.83 -5.40
C ILE A 51 1.22 -12.77 -5.49
N THR A 52 0.68 -13.01 -6.69
CA THR A 52 -0.77 -13.00 -6.92
C THR A 52 -1.47 -14.09 -6.09
N ASP A 53 -0.85 -15.26 -5.94
CA ASP A 53 -1.39 -16.37 -5.16
C ASP A 53 -1.46 -16.10 -3.65
N LEU A 54 -0.74 -15.09 -3.15
CA LEU A 54 -0.81 -14.68 -1.74
C LEU A 54 -2.09 -13.93 -1.40
N PHE A 55 -2.83 -13.43 -2.38
CA PHE A 55 -4.01 -12.60 -2.18
C PHE A 55 -5.27 -13.26 -2.69
N GLN A 56 -6.32 -13.20 -1.89
CA GLN A 56 -7.65 -13.65 -2.30
C GLN A 56 -8.60 -12.45 -2.36
N PRO A 57 -9.09 -12.08 -3.56
CA PRO A 57 -10.13 -11.06 -3.68
C PRO A 57 -11.38 -11.48 -2.92
N ALA A 58 -12.03 -10.54 -2.22
CA ALA A 58 -13.23 -10.81 -1.47
C ALA A 58 -14.37 -11.36 -2.35
N VAL A 59 -14.40 -10.98 -3.61
CA VAL A 59 -15.39 -11.42 -4.59
C VAL A 59 -15.30 -12.92 -4.90
N THR A 60 -14.16 -13.57 -4.72
CA THR A 60 -13.97 -15.00 -5.02
C THR A 60 -14.60 -15.92 -3.98
N THR A 61 -14.90 -15.41 -2.80
CA THR A 61 -15.51 -16.19 -1.72
C THR A 61 -17.02 -15.95 -1.73
N SER A 62 -17.79 -17.01 -1.96
CA SER A 62 -19.25 -16.94 -2.14
C SER A 62 -19.98 -16.28 -0.97
N SER A 63 -19.49 -16.49 0.26
CA SER A 63 -20.04 -15.86 1.47
C SER A 63 -19.78 -14.36 1.56
N TRP A 64 -18.77 -13.84 0.87
CA TRP A 64 -18.33 -12.44 0.90
C TRP A 64 -18.76 -11.64 -0.33
N SER A 65 -19.17 -12.32 -1.39
CA SER A 65 -19.56 -11.68 -2.67
C SER A 65 -20.73 -10.70 -2.54
N LEU A 66 -21.58 -10.89 -1.52
CA LEU A 66 -22.72 -10.03 -1.24
C LEU A 66 -22.39 -8.79 -0.40
N PHE A 67 -21.20 -8.71 0.16
CA PHE A 67 -20.79 -7.56 0.95
C PHE A 67 -20.24 -6.42 0.08
N ARG A 68 -20.39 -5.18 0.59
CA ARG A 68 -19.85 -3.98 -0.07
C ARG A 68 -18.33 -4.07 -0.33
N ALA A 69 -17.59 -4.75 0.53
CA ALA A 69 -16.17 -4.98 0.39
C ALA A 69 -15.81 -5.66 -0.95
N ALA A 70 -16.60 -6.65 -1.38
CA ALA A 70 -16.39 -7.32 -2.65
C ALA A 70 -16.57 -6.39 -3.86
N SER A 71 -17.57 -5.51 -3.82
CA SER A 71 -17.85 -4.55 -4.90
C SER A 71 -16.80 -3.43 -4.98
N ARG A 72 -16.10 -3.15 -3.88
CA ARG A 72 -15.02 -2.15 -3.84
C ARG A 72 -13.68 -2.66 -4.35
N GLY A 73 -13.52 -3.98 -4.53
CA GLY A 73 -12.26 -4.59 -4.90
C GLY A 73 -11.35 -4.90 -3.71
N ASP A 74 -11.92 -5.03 -2.52
CA ASP A 74 -11.19 -5.40 -1.31
C ASP A 74 -10.64 -6.83 -1.39
N TYR A 75 -9.59 -7.08 -0.62
CA TYR A 75 -8.99 -8.40 -0.45
C TYR A 75 -9.30 -8.98 0.93
N ILE A 76 -9.30 -10.30 1.02
CA ILE A 76 -9.45 -11.00 2.30
C ILE A 76 -8.19 -10.82 3.13
N VAL A 77 -8.33 -10.31 4.36
CA VAL A 77 -7.23 -10.21 5.32
C VAL A 77 -7.21 -11.48 6.16
N PRO A 78 -6.13 -12.30 6.09
CA PRO A 78 -6.02 -13.49 6.91
C PRO A 78 -6.04 -13.14 8.41
N ARG A 79 -6.70 -13.97 9.22
CA ARG A 79 -6.63 -13.84 10.68
C ARG A 79 -5.27 -14.30 11.18
N THR A 80 -4.69 -13.51 12.07
CA THR A 80 -3.38 -13.80 12.65
C THR A 80 -3.44 -13.74 14.16
N ASN A 81 -2.73 -14.64 14.81
CA ASN A 81 -2.64 -14.73 16.28
C ASN A 81 -1.32 -14.20 16.82
N ARG A 82 -0.39 -13.83 15.95
CA ARG A 82 0.96 -13.41 16.34
C ARG A 82 1.37 -12.14 15.62
N ARG A 83 2.04 -11.23 16.33
CA ARG A 83 2.54 -9.95 15.78
C ARG A 83 3.47 -10.12 14.58
N PHE A 84 4.25 -11.20 14.52
CA PHE A 84 5.10 -11.47 13.36
C PHE A 84 4.31 -11.75 12.10
N THR A 85 3.23 -12.50 12.22
CA THR A 85 2.34 -12.80 11.09
C THR A 85 1.62 -11.57 10.58
N ASP A 86 1.31 -10.60 11.47
CA ASP A 86 0.70 -9.32 11.08
C ASP A 86 1.59 -8.49 10.15
N ARG A 87 2.91 -8.67 10.25
CA ARG A 87 3.89 -7.98 9.40
C ARG A 87 4.17 -8.72 8.09
N ALA A 88 3.72 -9.95 7.96
CA ALA A 88 3.87 -10.71 6.73
C ALA A 88 3.17 -9.98 5.57
N PHE A 89 3.79 -9.98 4.39
CA PHE A 89 3.26 -9.31 3.21
C PHE A 89 1.84 -9.77 2.86
N SER A 90 1.56 -11.08 2.98
CA SER A 90 0.24 -11.65 2.74
C SER A 90 -0.87 -11.13 3.65
N THR A 91 -0.53 -10.60 4.80
CA THR A 91 -1.48 -10.01 5.76
C THR A 91 -1.47 -8.48 5.72
N ALA A 92 -0.29 -7.88 5.69
CA ALA A 92 -0.12 -6.43 5.73
C ALA A 92 -0.63 -5.76 4.45
N ALA A 93 -0.35 -6.32 3.29
CA ALA A 93 -0.72 -5.72 2.01
C ALA A 93 -2.24 -5.67 1.79
N PRO A 94 -3.04 -6.74 2.00
CA PRO A 94 -4.49 -6.65 1.93
C PRO A 94 -5.09 -5.68 2.94
N ARG A 95 -4.56 -5.64 4.16
CA ARG A 95 -5.03 -4.73 5.21
C ARG A 95 -4.85 -3.27 4.80
N VAL A 96 -3.68 -2.94 4.28
CA VAL A 96 -3.35 -1.59 3.80
C VAL A 96 -4.19 -1.25 2.58
N TRP A 97 -4.34 -2.17 1.62
CA TRP A 97 -5.14 -1.99 0.42
C TRP A 97 -6.60 -1.64 0.73
N ASN A 98 -7.21 -2.35 1.67
CA ASN A 98 -8.62 -2.12 2.05
C ASN A 98 -8.85 -0.76 2.72
N GLN A 99 -7.80 -0.04 3.07
CA GLN A 99 -7.86 1.34 3.59
C GLN A 99 -7.84 2.39 2.49
N LEU A 100 -7.52 2.02 1.25
CA LEU A 100 -7.49 2.96 0.13
C LEU A 100 -8.88 3.51 -0.21
N PRO A 101 -8.94 4.77 -0.69
CA PRO A 101 -10.16 5.26 -1.31
C PRO A 101 -10.57 4.41 -2.51
N THR A 102 -11.86 4.18 -2.68
CA THR A 102 -12.42 3.30 -3.72
C THR A 102 -11.99 3.70 -5.14
N TYR A 103 -11.83 5.00 -5.40
CA TYR A 103 -11.39 5.48 -6.72
C TYR A 103 -9.97 5.02 -7.08
N LEU A 104 -9.09 4.83 -6.08
CA LEU A 104 -7.75 4.28 -6.29
C LEU A 104 -7.77 2.77 -6.47
N GLU A 105 -8.59 2.06 -5.70
CA GLU A 105 -8.75 0.60 -5.81
C GLU A 105 -9.25 0.20 -7.21
N MET A 106 -10.15 0.99 -7.79
CA MET A 106 -10.74 0.75 -9.11
C MET A 106 -9.87 1.22 -10.27
N THR A 107 -8.78 1.92 -10.01
CA THR A 107 -7.90 2.46 -11.05
C THR A 107 -7.02 1.37 -11.64
N GLN A 108 -7.22 1.06 -12.93
CA GLN A 108 -6.42 0.05 -13.64
C GLN A 108 -5.15 0.62 -14.27
N LEU A 109 -5.13 1.93 -14.54
CA LEU A 109 -3.95 2.60 -15.10
C LEU A 109 -2.90 2.84 -14.04
N THR A 110 -1.75 2.19 -14.17
CA THR A 110 -0.65 2.28 -13.20
C THR A 110 -0.15 3.72 -13.01
N SER A 111 -0.05 4.52 -14.07
CA SER A 111 0.38 5.92 -13.97
C SER A 111 -0.62 6.79 -13.19
N ALA A 112 -1.92 6.60 -13.41
CA ALA A 112 -2.97 7.30 -12.68
C ALA A 112 -3.00 6.86 -11.20
N PHE A 113 -2.82 5.57 -10.94
CA PHE A 113 -2.70 5.03 -9.59
C PHE A 113 -1.53 5.63 -8.82
N HIS A 114 -0.34 5.65 -9.41
CA HIS A 114 0.84 6.26 -8.79
C HIS A 114 0.65 7.75 -8.48
N ARG A 115 0.01 8.48 -9.40
CA ARG A 115 -0.28 9.91 -9.20
C ARG A 115 -1.27 10.13 -8.06
N GLY A 116 -2.39 9.40 -8.06
CA GLY A 116 -3.40 9.48 -7.02
C GLY A 116 -2.87 9.08 -5.65
N LEU A 117 -2.06 8.02 -5.60
CA LEU A 117 -1.43 7.54 -4.38
C LEU A 117 -0.47 8.58 -3.77
N LYS A 118 0.31 9.27 -4.60
CA LYS A 118 1.17 10.36 -4.12
C LYS A 118 0.37 11.52 -3.54
N GLN A 119 -0.76 11.85 -4.13
CA GLN A 119 -1.64 12.89 -3.61
C GLN A 119 -2.28 12.50 -2.27
N ASP A 120 -2.62 11.23 -2.11
CA ASP A 120 -3.23 10.73 -0.88
C ASP A 120 -2.23 10.61 0.28
N LEU A 121 -0.97 10.25 -0.01
CA LEU A 121 0.09 10.11 0.99
C LEU A 121 0.82 11.41 1.35
N PHE A 122 0.78 12.40 0.50
CA PHE A 122 1.28 13.75 0.77
C PHE A 122 0.16 14.64 1.29
#